data_35e9a506bb1dc2309bb8b24c764a370d
#
_entry.id   35e9a506bb1dc2309bb8b24c764a370d
#
_cell.length_a   1.000
_cell.length_b   1.000
_cell.length_c   1.000
_cell.angle_alpha   90.00
_cell.angle_beta   90.00
_cell.angle_gamma   90.00
#
_symmetry.space_group_name_H-M   'P 1'
#
loop_
_entity.id
_entity.type
_entity.pdbx_description
1 polymer ?
#
loop_
_entity_poly.entity_id
_entity_poly.type
_entity_poly.pdbx_seq_one_letter_code
_entity_poly.pdbx_strand_id
1 'polypeptide(L)'
;MTPRALALALAFLAISGTVALAQETEALPELDFYLKLNTNVRFRVQAANTREGGEPTQLTIGPDLDLSLKPLIRLKKVMVFDLDDVKARPLIFTAGYRDLVTPGSPSTNRMELTATSHFPLKFGSLLSDKNRADLDWTNGTFKWRYRNRLQVEKRLNIRSYHPAPYISAEAYYQDQYQKWGTTELYAGGLFPIKKRYEFDLYYEHQNNTGKKPNRQLEGIGLKLNMFFSIK
;
A
#
# COMPACT_ATOMS: atom_id res chain seq x y z
N MET A 1 -27.93 -1.38 9.49
CA MET A 1 -27.35 -0.09 9.04
C MET A 1 -28.38 0.99 9.25
N THR A 2 -28.03 2.09 9.90
CA THR A 2 -28.94 3.21 10.02
C THR A 2 -28.98 3.96 8.68
N PRO A 3 -30.14 4.57 8.28
CA PRO A 3 -30.26 5.28 6.99
C PRO A 3 -29.22 6.42 6.85
N ARG A 4 -28.69 6.93 7.95
CA ARG A 4 -27.64 7.95 7.95
C ARG A 4 -26.26 7.41 7.48
N ALA A 5 -25.93 6.14 7.77
CA ALA A 5 -24.67 5.54 7.31
C ALA A 5 -24.72 5.23 5.80
N LEU A 6 -25.89 4.88 5.28
CA LEU A 6 -26.11 4.66 3.85
C LEU A 6 -26.06 5.99 3.07
N ALA A 7 -26.64 7.06 3.63
CA ALA A 7 -26.60 8.39 3.03
C ALA A 7 -25.18 8.98 2.96
N LEU A 8 -24.33 8.75 3.98
CA LEU A 8 -22.93 9.16 3.97
C LEU A 8 -22.11 8.37 2.92
N ALA A 9 -22.36 7.07 2.78
CA ALA A 9 -21.69 6.24 1.76
C ALA A 9 -22.12 6.64 0.34
N LEU A 10 -23.39 6.95 0.13
CA LEU A 10 -23.93 7.44 -1.15
C LEU A 10 -23.46 8.87 -1.47
N ALA A 11 -23.33 9.75 -0.48
CA ALA A 11 -22.77 11.10 -0.64
C ALA A 11 -21.28 11.05 -1.02
N PHE A 12 -20.52 10.10 -0.47
CA PHE A 12 -19.12 9.88 -0.84
C PHE A 12 -18.97 9.38 -2.30
N LEU A 13 -19.91 8.53 -2.76
CA LEU A 13 -19.99 8.08 -4.15
C LEU A 13 -20.45 9.18 -5.14
N ALA A 14 -21.28 10.11 -4.69
CA ALA A 14 -21.80 11.18 -5.54
C ALA A 14 -20.78 12.33 -5.75
N ILE A 15 -19.80 12.51 -4.88
CA ILE A 15 -18.75 13.53 -5.02
C ILE A 15 -17.71 13.14 -6.10
N SER A 16 -17.63 11.87 -6.48
CA SER A 16 -16.74 11.37 -7.52
C SER A 16 -17.22 11.61 -8.96
N GLY A 17 -18.38 12.25 -9.14
CA GLY A 17 -19.07 12.36 -10.44
C GLY A 17 -18.74 13.56 -11.33
N THR A 18 -17.87 14.51 -10.95
CA THR A 18 -17.71 15.76 -11.73
C THR A 18 -16.28 16.25 -11.88
N VAL A 19 -15.37 15.39 -12.34
CA VAL A 19 -14.10 15.87 -12.94
C VAL A 19 -13.78 15.05 -14.17
N ALA A 20 -14.52 15.30 -15.25
CA ALA A 20 -14.17 14.80 -16.57
C ALA A 20 -13.30 15.85 -17.27
N LEU A 21 -11.99 15.85 -17.05
CA LEU A 21 -11.02 16.52 -17.92
C LEU A 21 -9.73 15.70 -17.93
N ALA A 22 -9.52 14.92 -18.99
CA ALA A 22 -8.23 14.34 -19.40
C ALA A 22 -7.40 13.64 -18.30
N GLN A 23 -8.03 13.06 -17.31
CA GLN A 23 -7.42 12.27 -16.26
C GLN A 23 -7.48 10.80 -16.64
N GLU A 24 -6.32 10.16 -16.69
CA GLU A 24 -6.25 8.73 -16.91
C GLU A 24 -6.71 8.02 -15.63
N THR A 25 -7.65 7.07 -15.76
CA THR A 25 -8.20 6.33 -14.64
C THR A 25 -7.57 4.96 -14.57
N GLU A 26 -7.04 4.60 -13.40
CA GLU A 26 -6.45 3.30 -13.13
C GLU A 26 -7.34 2.46 -12.22
N ALA A 27 -7.32 1.15 -12.43
CA ALA A 27 -7.82 0.16 -11.48
C ALA A 27 -6.66 -0.69 -10.98
N LEU A 28 -6.54 -0.83 -9.66
CA LEU A 28 -5.40 -1.40 -8.98
C LEU A 28 -5.81 -2.62 -8.12
N PRO A 29 -6.23 -3.74 -8.74
CA PRO A 29 -6.51 -4.96 -7.99
C PRO A 29 -5.21 -5.61 -7.49
N GLU A 30 -5.19 -5.96 -6.21
CA GLU A 30 -4.03 -6.57 -5.55
C GLU A 30 -4.46 -7.72 -4.62
N LEU A 31 -3.66 -8.77 -4.57
CA LEU A 31 -3.81 -9.91 -3.69
C LEU A 31 -2.52 -10.11 -2.90
N ASP A 32 -2.60 -10.06 -1.59
CA ASP A 32 -1.51 -10.33 -0.68
C ASP A 32 -1.79 -11.56 0.19
N PHE A 33 -0.91 -12.53 0.10
CA PHE A 33 -0.93 -13.71 0.96
C PHE A 33 0.19 -13.62 1.99
N TYR A 34 -0.16 -13.56 3.27
CA TYR A 34 0.78 -13.47 4.39
C TYR A 34 0.83 -14.78 5.16
N LEU A 35 2.04 -15.30 5.36
CA LEU A 35 2.31 -16.49 6.18
C LEU A 35 3.27 -16.12 7.32
N LYS A 36 2.76 -16.06 8.53
CA LYS A 36 3.57 -15.85 9.72
C LYS A 36 4.32 -17.13 10.06
N LEU A 37 5.63 -17.11 9.95
CA LEU A 37 6.51 -18.24 10.24
C LEU A 37 6.81 -18.33 11.75
N ASN A 38 7.06 -17.18 12.37
CA ASN A 38 7.25 -17.05 13.83
C ASN A 38 6.94 -15.62 14.27
N THR A 39 7.26 -15.27 15.51
CA THR A 39 6.95 -13.96 16.12
C THR A 39 7.62 -12.77 15.40
N ASN A 40 8.72 -13.00 14.72
CA ASN A 40 9.55 -11.94 14.11
C ASN A 40 9.70 -12.07 12.60
N VAL A 41 9.28 -13.20 12.01
CA VAL A 41 9.45 -13.48 10.59
C VAL A 41 8.11 -13.79 9.96
N ARG A 42 7.80 -13.09 8.87
CA ARG A 42 6.62 -13.30 8.05
C ARG A 42 7.02 -13.35 6.57
N PHE A 43 6.49 -14.31 5.87
CA PHE A 43 6.58 -14.41 4.42
C PHE A 43 5.34 -13.80 3.78
N ARG A 44 5.50 -13.11 2.65
CA ARG A 44 4.39 -12.60 1.85
C ARG A 44 4.58 -12.97 0.38
N VAL A 45 3.48 -13.26 -0.30
CA VAL A 45 3.42 -13.28 -1.77
C VAL A 45 2.41 -12.23 -2.21
N GLN A 46 2.82 -11.38 -3.12
CA GLN A 46 2.00 -10.34 -3.71
C GLN A 46 1.73 -10.65 -5.18
N ALA A 47 0.49 -10.42 -5.61
CA ALA A 47 0.11 -10.34 -7.00
C ALA A 47 -0.74 -9.08 -7.21
N ALA A 48 -0.31 -8.19 -8.08
CA ALA A 48 -1.01 -6.95 -8.37
C ALA A 48 -1.10 -6.73 -9.88
N ASN A 49 -2.20 -6.15 -10.32
CA ASN A 49 -2.41 -5.81 -11.72
C ASN A 49 -2.84 -4.35 -11.81
N THR A 50 -2.11 -3.56 -12.59
CA THR A 50 -2.49 -2.18 -12.91
C THR A 50 -3.23 -2.19 -14.23
N ARG A 51 -4.39 -1.53 -14.28
CA ARG A 51 -5.20 -1.38 -15.48
C ARG A 51 -5.50 0.09 -15.71
N GLU A 52 -5.22 0.56 -16.90
CA GLU A 52 -5.42 1.94 -17.31
C GLU A 52 -6.43 1.98 -18.47
N GLY A 53 -7.49 2.79 -18.33
CA GLY A 53 -8.57 2.80 -19.31
C GLY A 53 -9.27 1.45 -19.53
N GLY A 54 -9.17 0.52 -18.54
CA GLY A 54 -9.68 -0.84 -18.64
C GLY A 54 -8.72 -1.87 -19.22
N GLU A 55 -7.61 -1.45 -19.83
CA GLU A 55 -6.58 -2.34 -20.39
C GLU A 55 -5.49 -2.66 -19.35
N PRO A 56 -4.99 -3.92 -19.31
CA PRO A 56 -3.92 -4.29 -18.39
C PRO A 56 -2.61 -3.60 -18.81
N THR A 57 -2.02 -2.81 -17.92
CA THR A 57 -0.76 -2.10 -18.17
C THR A 57 0.44 -2.76 -17.51
N GLN A 58 0.27 -3.37 -16.34
CA GLN A 58 1.35 -4.06 -15.66
C GLN A 58 0.83 -5.14 -14.71
N LEU A 59 1.40 -6.34 -14.80
CA LEU A 59 1.28 -7.40 -13.79
C LEU A 59 2.53 -7.41 -12.93
N THR A 60 2.37 -7.39 -11.62
CA THR A 60 3.45 -7.49 -10.63
C THR A 60 3.22 -8.71 -9.78
N ILE A 61 4.22 -9.59 -9.68
CA ILE A 61 4.15 -10.78 -8.81
C ILE A 61 5.49 -11.00 -8.11
N GLY A 62 5.45 -11.44 -6.86
CA GLY A 62 6.67 -11.87 -6.19
C GLY A 62 6.56 -12.04 -4.68
N PRO A 63 7.60 -12.66 -4.08
CA PRO A 63 7.70 -12.90 -2.65
C PRO A 63 8.38 -11.76 -1.89
N ASP A 64 8.07 -11.68 -0.59
CA ASP A 64 8.76 -10.85 0.41
C ASP A 64 9.04 -11.63 1.68
N LEU A 65 10.03 -11.18 2.40
CA LEU A 65 10.35 -11.60 3.75
C LEU A 65 10.36 -10.38 4.68
N ASP A 66 9.47 -10.36 5.66
CA ASP A 66 9.42 -9.35 6.71
C ASP A 66 10.17 -9.85 7.94
N LEU A 67 11.06 -9.00 8.46
CA LEU A 67 11.80 -9.18 9.69
C LEU A 67 11.40 -8.09 10.68
N SER A 68 10.66 -8.48 11.73
CA SER A 68 10.28 -7.56 12.82
C SER A 68 11.36 -7.56 13.88
N LEU A 69 12.02 -6.42 14.08
CA LEU A 69 13.03 -6.30 15.11
C LEU A 69 12.39 -6.00 16.47
N LYS A 70 12.95 -6.60 17.53
CA LYS A 70 12.66 -6.12 18.88
C LYS A 70 13.31 -4.75 19.05
N PRO A 71 12.57 -3.73 19.50
CA PRO A 71 13.14 -2.42 19.67
C PRO A 71 14.22 -2.46 20.76
N LEU A 72 15.33 -1.76 20.52
CA LEU A 72 16.38 -1.55 21.52
C LEU A 72 15.86 -0.71 22.70
N ILE A 73 14.84 0.11 22.46
CA ILE A 73 14.14 0.95 23.44
C ILE A 73 12.75 0.33 23.67
N ARG A 74 12.35 0.21 24.95
CA ARG A 74 10.98 -0.22 25.30
C ARG A 74 9.97 0.87 24.88
N LEU A 75 9.46 0.77 23.68
CA LEU A 75 8.31 1.56 23.26
C LEU A 75 7.03 1.01 23.90
N LYS A 76 6.05 1.87 24.13
CA LYS A 76 4.72 1.41 24.54
C LYS A 76 4.20 0.41 23.51
N LYS A 77 3.55 -0.66 24.00
CA LYS A 77 2.95 -1.67 23.13
C LYS A 77 2.00 -1.00 22.15
N VAL A 78 2.26 -1.16 20.85
CA VAL A 78 1.36 -0.72 19.79
C VAL A 78 0.16 -1.66 19.79
N MET A 79 -1.05 -1.11 19.82
CA MET A 79 -2.27 -1.91 19.67
C MET A 79 -2.36 -2.43 18.25
N VAL A 80 -2.84 -3.67 18.08
CA VAL A 80 -3.17 -4.19 16.76
C VAL A 80 -4.45 -3.51 16.28
N PHE A 81 -4.39 -2.85 15.12
CA PHE A 81 -5.48 -2.05 14.57
C PHE A 81 -6.42 -2.87 13.68
N ASP A 82 -5.87 -3.84 12.99
CA ASP A 82 -6.55 -4.71 12.05
C ASP A 82 -6.07 -6.17 12.21
N LEU A 83 -6.09 -6.96 11.17
CA LEU A 83 -5.59 -8.33 11.17
C LEU A 83 -4.07 -8.42 11.02
N ASP A 84 -3.41 -7.35 10.60
CA ASP A 84 -1.97 -7.32 10.46
C ASP A 84 -1.26 -7.11 11.81
N ASP A 85 -0.91 -8.20 12.46
CA ASP A 85 -0.24 -8.20 13.76
C ASP A 85 1.18 -7.61 13.74
N VAL A 86 1.75 -7.43 12.55
CA VAL A 86 3.07 -6.82 12.35
C VAL A 86 3.02 -5.32 12.64
N LYS A 87 1.86 -4.67 12.48
CA LYS A 87 1.66 -3.26 12.89
C LYS A 87 1.87 -3.01 14.39
N ALA A 88 1.81 -4.06 15.21
CA ALA A 88 2.19 -3.97 16.63
C ALA A 88 3.73 -3.88 16.83
N ARG A 89 4.52 -3.99 15.78
CA ARG A 89 5.97 -3.91 15.82
C ARG A 89 6.44 -2.50 15.45
N PRO A 90 7.32 -1.89 16.25
CA PRO A 90 7.75 -0.51 15.99
C PRO A 90 8.66 -0.38 14.77
N LEU A 91 9.36 -1.46 14.36
CA LEU A 91 10.26 -1.45 13.21
C LEU A 91 10.23 -2.80 12.50
N ILE A 92 10.09 -2.75 11.19
CA ILE A 92 10.05 -3.90 10.30
C ILE A 92 10.98 -3.63 9.12
N PHE A 93 11.81 -4.61 8.80
CA PHE A 93 12.56 -4.64 7.55
C PHE A 93 11.93 -5.67 6.62
N THR A 94 11.74 -5.29 5.37
CA THR A 94 11.23 -6.17 4.32
C THR A 94 12.25 -6.24 3.19
N ALA A 95 12.56 -7.45 2.75
CA ALA A 95 13.27 -7.70 1.51
C ALA A 95 12.35 -8.47 0.57
N GLY A 96 12.17 -7.98 -0.65
CA GLY A 96 11.26 -8.55 -1.62
C GLY A 96 11.86 -8.61 -3.02
N TYR A 97 11.27 -9.48 -3.82
CA TYR A 97 11.56 -9.58 -5.24
C TYR A 97 10.24 -9.50 -6.01
N ARG A 98 10.25 -8.82 -7.15
CA ARG A 98 9.10 -8.66 -8.05
C ARG A 98 9.51 -8.91 -9.49
N ASP A 99 8.66 -9.63 -10.18
CA ASP A 99 8.65 -9.63 -11.64
C ASP A 99 7.51 -8.70 -12.10
N LEU A 100 7.87 -7.69 -12.89
CA LEU A 100 6.95 -6.70 -13.45
C LEU A 100 6.83 -6.98 -14.94
N VAL A 101 5.69 -7.50 -15.35
CA VAL A 101 5.38 -7.84 -16.72
C VAL A 101 4.47 -6.78 -17.34
N THR A 102 4.97 -6.09 -18.36
CA THR A 102 4.22 -5.08 -19.13
C THR A 102 3.95 -5.64 -20.53
N PRO A 103 2.71 -5.69 -21.01
CA PRO A 103 2.41 -6.18 -22.36
C PRO A 103 3.25 -5.47 -23.43
N GLY A 104 3.87 -6.23 -24.33
CA GLY A 104 4.67 -5.68 -25.43
C GLY A 104 6.01 -5.07 -25.02
N SER A 105 6.45 -5.21 -23.77
CA SER A 105 7.72 -4.70 -23.27
C SER A 105 8.51 -5.80 -22.55
N PRO A 106 9.86 -5.70 -22.49
CA PRO A 106 10.66 -6.59 -21.65
C PRO A 106 10.21 -6.51 -20.18
N SER A 107 10.21 -7.66 -19.49
CA SER A 107 9.92 -7.69 -18.05
C SER A 107 11.00 -6.97 -17.25
N THR A 108 10.61 -6.45 -16.10
CA THR A 108 11.51 -5.80 -15.14
C THR A 108 11.59 -6.65 -13.88
N ASN A 109 12.81 -7.05 -13.55
CA ASN A 109 13.11 -7.67 -12.27
C ASN A 109 13.39 -6.57 -11.25
N ARG A 110 12.64 -6.56 -10.15
CA ARG A 110 12.78 -5.58 -9.08
C ARG A 110 13.15 -6.25 -7.77
N MET A 111 14.19 -5.76 -7.13
CA MET A 111 14.45 -6.02 -5.72
C MET A 111 13.90 -4.85 -4.88
N GLU A 112 13.14 -5.16 -3.84
CA GLU A 112 12.56 -4.19 -2.92
C GLU A 112 13.18 -4.32 -1.54
N LEU A 113 13.71 -3.21 -1.01
CA LEU A 113 14.21 -3.13 0.35
C LEU A 113 13.40 -2.06 1.09
N THR A 114 12.75 -2.45 2.18
CA THR A 114 11.86 -1.55 2.91
C THR A 114 12.18 -1.54 4.40
N ALA A 115 12.13 -0.36 5.01
CA ALA A 115 12.10 -0.17 6.45
C ALA A 115 10.80 0.56 6.80
N THR A 116 9.97 -0.06 7.65
CA THR A 116 8.71 0.55 8.12
C THR A 116 8.77 0.77 9.61
N SER A 117 8.52 2.00 10.04
CA SER A 117 8.44 2.38 11.46
C SER A 117 7.00 2.70 11.83
N HIS A 118 6.57 2.25 13.00
CA HIS A 118 5.23 2.49 13.53
C HIS A 118 5.26 3.33 14.79
N PHE A 119 4.49 4.40 14.83
CA PHE A 119 4.40 5.34 15.95
C PHE A 119 2.94 5.43 16.41
N PRO A 120 2.63 4.90 17.63
CA PRO A 120 1.29 5.06 18.18
C PRO A 120 1.04 6.52 18.54
N LEU A 121 -0.05 7.05 18.02
CA LEU A 121 -0.51 8.41 18.30
C LEU A 121 -1.60 8.40 19.37
N LYS A 122 -2.03 9.61 19.80
CA LYS A 122 -3.18 9.77 20.68
C LYS A 122 -4.48 9.35 19.96
N PHE A 123 -5.53 9.10 20.74
CA PHE A 123 -6.88 8.75 20.25
C PHE A 123 -6.98 7.47 19.42
N GLY A 124 -6.07 6.51 19.65
CA GLY A 124 -6.09 5.22 18.95
C GLY A 124 -5.74 5.33 17.46
N SER A 125 -4.90 6.26 17.09
CA SER A 125 -4.34 6.38 15.74
C SER A 125 -2.93 5.81 15.68
N LEU A 126 -2.51 5.40 14.49
CA LEU A 126 -1.17 4.91 14.20
C LEU A 126 -0.58 5.70 13.04
N LEU A 127 0.63 6.23 13.23
CA LEU A 127 1.45 6.76 12.14
C LEU A 127 2.42 5.68 11.70
N SER A 128 2.47 5.41 10.40
CA SER A 128 3.47 4.54 9.78
C SER A 128 4.34 5.38 8.85
N ASP A 129 5.65 5.20 8.94
CA ASP A 129 6.65 5.77 8.03
C ASP A 129 7.35 4.62 7.30
N LYS A 130 7.12 4.51 6.00
CA LYS A 130 7.65 3.45 5.15
C LYS A 130 8.67 4.04 4.18
N ASN A 131 9.91 3.62 4.35
CA ASN A 131 11.04 3.97 3.50
C ASN A 131 11.38 2.77 2.62
N ARG A 132 11.40 2.93 1.30
CA ARG A 132 11.58 1.83 0.35
C ARG A 132 12.58 2.21 -0.74
N ALA A 133 13.50 1.29 -1.03
CA ALA A 133 14.35 1.32 -2.21
C ALA A 133 13.90 0.24 -3.20
N ASP A 134 13.64 0.63 -4.43
CA ASP A 134 13.37 -0.27 -5.57
C ASP A 134 14.61 -0.28 -6.46
N LEU A 135 15.14 -1.46 -6.72
CA LEU A 135 16.28 -1.71 -7.59
C LEU A 135 15.77 -2.51 -8.79
N ASP A 136 15.74 -1.88 -9.96
CA ASP A 136 15.09 -2.37 -11.18
C ASP A 136 16.13 -2.76 -12.23
N TRP A 137 15.99 -3.97 -12.80
CA TRP A 137 16.76 -4.44 -13.95
C TRP A 137 15.81 -4.76 -15.10
N THR A 138 15.92 -4.01 -16.18
CA THR A 138 15.13 -4.21 -17.40
C THR A 138 16.08 -4.36 -18.57
N ASN A 139 16.10 -5.53 -19.21
CA ASN A 139 16.95 -5.81 -20.38
C ASN A 139 18.43 -5.36 -20.20
N GLY A 140 19.02 -5.71 -19.04
CA GLY A 140 20.40 -5.36 -18.69
C GLY A 140 20.62 -3.93 -18.20
N THR A 141 19.62 -3.07 -18.26
CA THR A 141 19.70 -1.69 -17.75
C THR A 141 19.25 -1.63 -16.29
N PHE A 142 20.10 -1.09 -15.44
CA PHE A 142 19.81 -0.87 -14.02
C PHE A 142 19.26 0.53 -13.80
N LYS A 143 18.23 0.63 -12.95
CA LYS A 143 17.65 1.89 -12.43
C LYS A 143 17.29 1.67 -10.97
N TRP A 144 17.24 2.75 -10.22
CA TRP A 144 16.76 2.68 -8.85
C TRP A 144 15.85 3.86 -8.54
N ARG A 145 15.02 3.68 -7.53
CA ARG A 145 14.22 4.76 -6.94
C ARG A 145 14.08 4.57 -5.45
N TYR A 146 13.98 5.67 -4.75
CA TYR A 146 13.65 5.72 -3.35
C TYR A 146 12.23 6.24 -3.18
N ARG A 147 11.48 5.64 -2.26
CA ARG A 147 10.11 6.00 -1.94
C ARG A 147 9.98 6.21 -0.45
N ASN A 148 9.27 7.27 -0.05
CA ASN A 148 8.88 7.48 1.34
C ASN A 148 7.37 7.66 1.39
N ARG A 149 6.69 6.83 2.21
CA ARG A 149 5.26 6.90 2.45
C ARG A 149 4.99 7.14 3.93
N LEU A 150 4.25 8.20 4.21
CA LEU A 150 3.66 8.47 5.52
C LEU A 150 2.18 8.13 5.48
N GLN A 151 1.71 7.34 6.45
CA GLN A 151 0.31 6.94 6.57
C GLN A 151 -0.18 7.16 7.99
N VAL A 152 -1.34 7.78 8.12
CA VAL A 152 -2.07 7.86 9.38
C VAL A 152 -3.34 7.05 9.26
N GLU A 153 -3.53 6.09 10.16
CA GLU A 153 -4.72 5.28 10.25
C GLU A 153 -5.36 5.36 11.63
N LYS A 154 -6.66 5.14 11.69
CA LYS A 154 -7.41 5.16 12.94
C LYS A 154 -8.39 4.01 12.99
N ARG A 155 -8.26 3.14 13.99
CA ARG A 155 -9.25 2.10 14.24
C ARG A 155 -10.55 2.71 14.75
N LEU A 156 -11.65 2.39 14.08
CA LEU A 156 -13.00 2.72 14.52
C LEU A 156 -13.59 1.52 15.27
N ASN A 157 -14.34 1.81 16.34
CA ASN A 157 -15.07 0.80 17.12
C ASN A 157 -16.56 0.93 16.81
N ILE A 158 -17.05 0.12 15.86
CA ILE A 158 -18.46 0.08 15.46
C ILE A 158 -19.05 -1.23 15.96
N ARG A 159 -19.47 -1.27 17.21
CA ARG A 159 -19.88 -2.52 17.90
C ARG A 159 -18.72 -3.55 17.90
N SER A 160 -18.94 -4.73 17.31
CA SER A 160 -17.92 -5.77 17.17
C SER A 160 -17.06 -5.65 15.92
N TYR A 161 -17.30 -4.64 15.09
CA TYR A 161 -16.59 -4.41 13.82
C TYR A 161 -15.59 -3.26 13.96
N HIS A 162 -14.38 -3.45 13.45
CA HIS A 162 -13.26 -2.52 13.66
C HIS A 162 -12.56 -2.13 12.37
N PRO A 163 -13.22 -1.38 11.47
CA PRO A 163 -12.56 -0.88 10.27
C PRO A 163 -11.54 0.21 10.62
N ALA A 164 -10.51 0.36 9.78
CA ALA A 164 -9.49 1.37 9.97
C ALA A 164 -9.36 2.27 8.73
N PRO A 165 -10.07 3.41 8.68
CA PRO A 165 -9.82 4.42 7.65
C PRO A 165 -8.41 4.97 7.78
N TYR A 166 -7.82 5.34 6.65
CA TYR A 166 -6.50 5.95 6.57
C TYR A 166 -6.38 7.00 5.48
N ILE A 167 -5.37 7.84 5.64
CA ILE A 167 -4.84 8.71 4.60
C ILE A 167 -3.34 8.50 4.53
N SER A 168 -2.75 8.57 3.33
CA SER A 168 -1.31 8.54 3.19
C SER A 168 -0.82 9.42 2.06
N ALA A 169 0.44 9.83 2.17
CA ALA A 169 1.17 10.57 1.15
C ALA A 169 2.48 9.84 0.87
N GLU A 170 2.82 9.69 -0.39
CA GLU A 170 4.06 9.06 -0.84
C GLU A 170 4.79 9.97 -1.84
N ALA A 171 6.11 10.00 -1.77
CA ALA A 171 6.97 10.71 -2.70
C ALA A 171 8.08 9.79 -3.21
N TYR A 172 8.45 9.95 -4.49
CA TYR A 172 9.46 9.13 -5.16
C TYR A 172 10.61 9.99 -5.67
N TYR A 173 11.81 9.68 -5.22
CA TYR A 173 13.04 10.09 -5.87
C TYR A 173 13.41 9.06 -6.94
N GLN A 174 13.63 9.50 -8.17
CA GLN A 174 13.90 8.63 -9.32
C GLN A 174 15.28 8.95 -9.89
N ASP A 175 16.17 7.95 -9.88
CA ASP A 175 17.52 8.08 -10.40
C ASP A 175 17.57 8.56 -11.86
N GLN A 176 16.73 7.98 -12.71
CA GLN A 176 16.65 8.35 -14.13
C GLN A 176 16.33 9.85 -14.38
N TYR A 177 15.75 10.55 -13.42
CA TYR A 177 15.43 11.99 -13.50
C TYR A 177 16.22 12.82 -12.50
N GLN A 178 16.95 12.19 -11.59
CA GLN A 178 17.73 12.80 -10.49
C GLN A 178 16.91 13.82 -9.68
N LYS A 179 15.63 13.52 -9.44
CA LYS A 179 14.71 14.39 -8.70
C LYS A 179 13.54 13.61 -8.08
N TRP A 180 12.86 14.27 -7.15
CA TRP A 180 11.54 13.87 -6.68
C TRP A 180 10.54 14.11 -7.82
N GLY A 181 10.18 13.05 -8.51
CA GLY A 181 9.41 13.13 -9.75
C GLY A 181 7.98 12.65 -9.66
N THR A 182 7.60 11.99 -8.57
CA THR A 182 6.25 11.46 -8.37
C THR A 182 5.79 11.70 -6.95
N THR A 183 4.54 12.13 -6.80
CA THR A 183 3.83 12.19 -5.52
C THR A 183 2.50 11.46 -5.64
N GLU A 184 2.12 10.72 -4.60
CA GLU A 184 0.85 10.01 -4.51
C GLU A 184 0.14 10.35 -3.21
N LEU A 185 -1.15 10.57 -3.29
CA LEU A 185 -2.04 10.77 -2.15
C LEU A 185 -3.07 9.65 -2.14
N TYR A 186 -3.29 9.04 -0.98
CA TYR A 186 -4.25 7.96 -0.81
C TYR A 186 -5.26 8.32 0.26
N ALA A 187 -6.50 7.92 0.03
CA ALA A 187 -7.55 7.91 1.03
C ALA A 187 -8.28 6.57 0.96
N GLY A 188 -8.29 5.82 2.05
CA GLY A 188 -8.84 4.47 2.01
C GLY A 188 -9.28 3.95 3.36
N GLY A 189 -9.55 2.65 3.39
CA GLY A 189 -9.95 1.97 4.60
C GLY A 189 -9.69 0.47 4.55
N LEU A 190 -9.28 -0.05 5.69
CA LEU A 190 -9.06 -1.46 5.94
C LEU A 190 -10.34 -2.04 6.55
N PHE A 191 -10.85 -3.10 5.94
CA PHE A 191 -12.13 -3.74 6.28
C PHE A 191 -11.89 -5.20 6.64
N PRO A 192 -11.63 -5.55 7.92
CA PRO A 192 -11.39 -6.92 8.31
C PRO A 192 -12.65 -7.77 8.14
N ILE A 193 -12.50 -8.93 7.47
CA ILE A 193 -13.55 -9.91 7.27
C ILE A 193 -13.16 -11.22 7.95
N LYS A 194 -13.88 -11.58 9.02
CA LYS A 194 -13.52 -12.71 9.87
C LYS A 194 -12.11 -12.52 10.46
N LYS A 195 -11.37 -13.62 10.74
CA LYS A 195 -10.08 -13.58 11.43
C LYS A 195 -8.87 -13.67 10.49
N ARG A 196 -9.08 -13.71 9.18
CA ARG A 196 -7.99 -14.01 8.22
C ARG A 196 -8.01 -13.18 6.95
N TYR A 197 -9.08 -12.48 6.69
CA TYR A 197 -9.26 -11.74 5.44
C TYR A 197 -9.51 -10.27 5.75
N GLU A 198 -8.90 -9.41 4.98
CA GLU A 198 -9.08 -7.97 5.08
C GLU A 198 -9.10 -7.37 3.68
N PHE A 199 -10.13 -6.60 3.39
CA PHE A 199 -10.14 -5.75 2.22
C PHE A 199 -9.54 -4.40 2.53
N ASP A 200 -8.69 -3.91 1.64
CA ASP A 200 -8.22 -2.54 1.57
C ASP A 200 -8.82 -1.90 0.32
N LEU A 201 -9.67 -0.93 0.51
CA LEU A 201 -10.28 -0.15 -0.57
C LEU A 201 -9.77 1.28 -0.46
N TYR A 202 -9.19 1.79 -1.55
CA TYR A 202 -8.62 3.14 -1.54
C TYR A 202 -8.79 3.85 -2.88
N TYR A 203 -8.79 5.16 -2.80
CA TYR A 203 -8.60 6.08 -3.90
C TYR A 203 -7.15 6.57 -3.87
N GLU A 204 -6.55 6.72 -5.05
CA GLU A 204 -5.21 7.21 -5.26
C GLU A 204 -5.24 8.39 -6.24
N HIS A 205 -4.53 9.46 -5.89
CA HIS A 205 -4.20 10.55 -6.79
C HIS A 205 -2.70 10.60 -6.98
N GLN A 206 -2.22 10.38 -8.20
CA GLN A 206 -0.80 10.43 -8.54
C GLN A 206 -0.51 11.64 -9.41
N ASN A 207 0.54 12.39 -9.05
CA ASN A 207 1.11 13.45 -9.87
C ASN A 207 2.54 13.06 -10.26
N ASN A 208 2.77 12.86 -11.56
CA ASN A 208 4.08 12.49 -12.11
C ASN A 208 4.67 13.65 -12.90
N THR A 209 5.73 14.26 -12.34
CA THR A 209 6.50 15.37 -12.93
C THR A 209 7.89 14.93 -13.40
N GLY A 210 8.19 13.63 -13.31
CA GLY A 210 9.46 13.05 -13.72
C GLY A 210 9.74 13.28 -15.19
N LYS A 211 8.73 13.06 -16.03
CA LYS A 211 8.75 13.20 -17.49
C LYS A 211 7.81 14.33 -17.92
N LYS A 212 8.15 15.06 -18.97
CA LYS A 212 7.25 16.06 -19.58
C LYS A 212 6.52 15.45 -20.78
N PRO A 213 5.22 15.79 -21.02
CA PRO A 213 4.36 16.57 -20.12
C PRO A 213 4.10 15.87 -18.79
N ASN A 214 3.76 16.66 -17.75
CA ASN A 214 3.34 16.11 -16.47
C ASN A 214 2.09 15.25 -16.67
N ARG A 215 2.03 14.13 -15.94
CA ARG A 215 0.91 13.19 -16.00
C ARG A 215 0.23 13.10 -14.63
N GLN A 216 -1.08 13.20 -14.63
CA GLN A 216 -1.91 12.98 -13.45
C GLN A 216 -2.72 11.71 -13.67
N LEU A 217 -2.76 10.85 -12.67
CA LEU A 217 -3.49 9.59 -12.67
C LEU A 217 -4.42 9.56 -11.46
N GLU A 218 -5.61 9.04 -11.68
CA GLU A 218 -6.59 8.77 -10.64
C GLU A 218 -6.81 7.27 -10.57
N GLY A 219 -6.64 6.68 -9.39
CA GLY A 219 -6.73 5.24 -9.20
C GLY A 219 -7.78 4.84 -8.17
N ILE A 220 -8.42 3.70 -8.40
CA ILE A 220 -9.19 2.99 -7.38
C ILE A 220 -8.50 1.65 -7.15
N GLY A 221 -8.03 1.44 -5.93
CA GLY A 221 -7.39 0.20 -5.52
C GLY A 221 -8.31 -0.68 -4.69
N LEU A 222 -8.27 -1.97 -4.97
CA LEU A 222 -8.91 -3.01 -4.17
C LEU A 222 -7.86 -4.08 -3.89
N LYS A 223 -7.47 -4.19 -2.61
CA LYS A 223 -6.52 -5.19 -2.16
C LYS A 223 -7.23 -6.20 -1.25
N LEU A 224 -6.97 -7.49 -1.47
CA LEU A 224 -7.34 -8.55 -0.56
C LEU A 224 -6.10 -9.06 0.18
N ASN A 225 -6.07 -8.84 1.47
CA ASN A 225 -5.06 -9.36 2.39
C ASN A 225 -5.55 -10.67 3.01
N MET A 226 -4.72 -11.71 2.97
CA MET A 226 -4.99 -13.01 3.57
C MET A 226 -3.90 -13.37 4.58
N PHE A 227 -4.27 -13.60 5.84
CA PHE A 227 -3.34 -13.82 6.95
C PHE A 227 -3.41 -15.25 7.49
N PHE A 228 -2.27 -15.93 7.45
CA PHE A 228 -2.11 -17.29 7.95
C PHE A 228 -0.90 -17.37 8.89
N SER A 229 -0.85 -18.41 9.74
CA SER A 229 0.27 -18.69 10.62
C SER A 229 0.56 -20.18 10.69
N ILE A 230 1.84 -20.54 10.71
CA ILE A 230 2.28 -21.87 11.10
C ILE A 230 2.12 -21.93 12.62
N LYS A 231 1.46 -22.99 13.10
CA LYS A 231 1.28 -23.25 14.53
C LYS A 231 2.57 -23.82 15.13
#